data_73b1a3ead66966e16e291fbcf33e503d
#
_entry.id   73b1a3ead66966e16e291fbcf33e503d
#
_cell.length_a   1.000
_cell.length_b   1.000
_cell.length_c   1.000
_cell.angle_alpha   90.00
_cell.angle_beta   90.00
_cell.angle_gamma   90.00
#
_symmetry.space_group_name_H-M   'P 1'
#
loop_
_entity.id
_entity.type
_entity.pdbx_description
1 polymer ?
#
loop_
_entity_poly.entity_id
_entity_poly.type
_entity_poly.pdbx_seq_one_letter_code
_entity_poly.pdbx_strand_id
1 'polypeptide(L)'
;MSILRISHIELRVPDLELATAYYVEVVGLIETARDASRVFLKCWDEHQHHSLVLTLEPTHGLNHFGFKVTDAADLDHYQERLETAGVVVKRYAAGEWGPGHGETIRFALPSGQEMELVHGMQQVGNLLPQTNPPPRPMGLVGMAPPRLDHIFLTAEEVDTVTAFLIEHLDFRMTEQVLGDDGFKIATWLEVSHTSHDIALITGPNGGLHHFAFWVDGWNDLRTAADVCAYHGVSIETNPTRHGATRGQCLYFFDPVGNRNEMFTGGYWVDPDAEPITWTEAEMGRALFYYDGVVNQKFLTVHS
;
A
#
# COMPACT_ATOMS: atom_id res chain seq x y z
N MET A 1 14.20 -2.46 14.49
CA MET A 1 12.95 -1.88 13.98
C MET A 1 11.81 -2.78 14.37
N SER A 2 10.78 -2.24 14.98
CA SER A 2 9.63 -2.99 15.48
C SER A 2 8.51 -3.08 14.46
N ILE A 3 8.36 -2.06 13.59
CA ILE A 3 7.45 -2.10 12.43
C ILE A 3 8.16 -2.83 11.28
N LEU A 4 7.48 -3.80 10.68
CA LEU A 4 8.07 -4.72 9.71
C LEU A 4 7.77 -4.38 8.25
N ARG A 5 6.51 -4.17 7.93
CA ARG A 5 6.00 -3.92 6.57
C ARG A 5 4.52 -3.59 6.58
N ILE A 6 4.01 -3.14 5.46
CA ILE A 6 2.56 -3.05 5.27
C ILE A 6 1.89 -4.41 5.52
N SER A 7 0.79 -4.41 6.26
CA SER A 7 0.00 -5.59 6.60
C SER A 7 -1.25 -5.71 5.73
N HIS A 8 -2.06 -4.66 5.71
CA HIS A 8 -3.35 -4.68 5.02
C HIS A 8 -3.82 -3.26 4.68
N ILE A 9 -4.82 -3.22 3.79
CA ILE A 9 -5.56 -2.01 3.40
C ILE A 9 -7.04 -2.34 3.47
N GLU A 10 -7.87 -1.46 4.00
CA GLU A 10 -9.33 -1.53 3.91
C GLU A 10 -9.84 -0.44 2.98
N LEU A 11 -10.56 -0.86 1.95
CA LEU A 11 -11.20 0.02 0.98
C LEU A 11 -12.71 0.08 1.20
N ARG A 12 -13.27 1.27 1.10
CA ARG A 12 -14.70 1.47 0.92
C ARG A 12 -15.06 1.19 -0.54
N VAL A 13 -16.16 0.48 -0.76
CA VAL A 13 -16.69 0.17 -2.09
C VAL A 13 -18.21 0.28 -2.10
N PRO A 14 -18.83 0.98 -3.07
CA PRO A 14 -20.31 1.12 -3.13
C PRO A 14 -21.00 -0.13 -3.67
N ASP A 15 -20.28 -1.04 -4.29
CA ASP A 15 -20.76 -2.33 -4.78
C ASP A 15 -19.76 -3.44 -4.41
N LEU A 16 -20.11 -4.17 -3.35
CA LEU A 16 -19.23 -5.18 -2.76
C LEU A 16 -19.01 -6.37 -3.69
N GLU A 17 -20.05 -6.82 -4.41
CA GLU A 17 -19.95 -7.97 -5.31
C GLU A 17 -19.15 -7.64 -6.57
N LEU A 18 -19.37 -6.46 -7.15
CA LEU A 18 -18.61 -5.98 -8.30
C LEU A 18 -17.12 -5.85 -7.96
N ALA A 19 -16.80 -5.24 -6.81
CA ALA A 19 -15.42 -5.09 -6.36
C ALA A 19 -14.79 -6.45 -6.02
N THR A 20 -15.53 -7.36 -5.36
CA THR A 20 -15.03 -8.70 -5.05
C THR A 20 -14.71 -9.49 -6.31
N ALA A 21 -15.62 -9.52 -7.29
CA ALA A 21 -15.39 -10.21 -8.56
C ALA A 21 -14.13 -9.69 -9.24
N TYR A 22 -13.92 -8.37 -9.26
CA TYR A 22 -12.72 -7.76 -9.82
C TYR A 22 -11.44 -8.20 -9.09
N TYR A 23 -11.38 -8.08 -7.76
CA TYR A 23 -10.18 -8.45 -7.02
C TYR A 23 -9.88 -9.96 -7.06
N VAL A 24 -10.90 -10.82 -7.16
CA VAL A 24 -10.73 -12.27 -7.27
C VAL A 24 -10.40 -12.72 -8.70
N GLU A 25 -11.12 -12.24 -9.72
CA GLU A 25 -11.00 -12.76 -11.08
C GLU A 25 -9.93 -12.03 -11.90
N VAL A 26 -9.76 -10.71 -11.70
CA VAL A 26 -8.82 -9.89 -12.47
C VAL A 26 -7.49 -9.75 -11.74
N VAL A 27 -7.50 -9.30 -10.48
CA VAL A 27 -6.28 -9.19 -9.68
C VAL A 27 -5.80 -10.57 -9.25
N GLY A 28 -6.70 -11.50 -8.95
CA GLY A 28 -6.37 -12.89 -8.60
C GLY A 28 -6.11 -13.08 -7.11
N LEU A 29 -6.79 -12.28 -6.27
CA LEU A 29 -6.74 -12.44 -4.82
C LEU A 29 -7.63 -13.59 -4.35
N ILE A 30 -7.35 -14.08 -3.15
CA ILE A 30 -8.03 -15.23 -2.54
C ILE A 30 -8.94 -14.73 -1.43
N GLU A 31 -10.23 -15.01 -1.52
CA GLU A 31 -11.17 -14.75 -0.44
C GLU A 31 -10.92 -15.71 0.73
N THR A 32 -10.77 -15.15 1.93
CA THR A 32 -10.52 -15.90 3.16
C THR A 32 -11.73 -15.89 4.10
N ALA A 33 -12.51 -14.83 4.05
CA ALA A 33 -13.73 -14.68 4.84
C ALA A 33 -14.63 -13.60 4.22
N ARG A 34 -15.92 -13.62 4.59
CA ARG A 34 -16.85 -12.52 4.37
C ARG A 34 -17.91 -12.44 5.45
N ASP A 35 -18.43 -11.25 5.67
CA ASP A 35 -19.66 -11.01 6.43
C ASP A 35 -20.67 -10.23 5.54
N ALA A 36 -21.74 -9.70 6.13
CA ALA A 36 -22.78 -9.00 5.37
C ALA A 36 -22.31 -7.70 4.70
N SER A 37 -21.23 -7.10 5.17
CA SER A 37 -20.73 -5.79 4.73
C SER A 37 -19.27 -5.78 4.32
N ARG A 38 -18.53 -6.89 4.53
CA ARG A 38 -17.08 -6.94 4.26
C ARG A 38 -16.68 -8.26 3.60
N VAL A 39 -15.64 -8.16 2.74
CA VAL A 39 -14.93 -9.30 2.16
C VAL A 39 -13.46 -9.16 2.48
N PHE A 40 -12.85 -10.25 2.97
CA PHE A 40 -11.45 -10.33 3.35
C PHE A 40 -10.68 -11.11 2.30
N LEU A 41 -9.65 -10.49 1.73
CA LEU A 41 -8.88 -11.00 0.61
C LEU A 41 -7.39 -11.02 0.96
N LYS A 42 -6.65 -11.93 0.32
CA LYS A 42 -5.17 -11.98 0.43
C LYS A 42 -4.52 -12.33 -0.89
N CYS A 43 -3.26 -11.97 -1.05
CA CYS A 43 -2.43 -12.47 -2.15
C CYS A 43 -2.04 -13.95 -1.94
N TRP A 44 -1.65 -14.63 -3.03
CA TRP A 44 -1.46 -16.08 -2.99
C TRP A 44 -0.31 -16.56 -2.09
N ASP A 45 0.76 -15.75 -1.93
CA ASP A 45 1.94 -16.13 -1.13
C ASP A 45 1.95 -15.56 0.30
N GLU A 46 0.93 -14.81 0.66
CA GLU A 46 0.79 -14.31 2.02
C GLU A 46 0.26 -15.38 2.96
N HIS A 47 0.86 -15.49 4.16
CA HIS A 47 0.44 -16.45 5.19
C HIS A 47 -0.65 -15.91 6.11
N GLN A 48 -0.77 -14.57 6.22
CA GLN A 48 -1.77 -13.92 7.07
C GLN A 48 -3.17 -13.99 6.48
N HIS A 49 -4.18 -13.84 7.34
CA HIS A 49 -5.59 -14.00 6.99
C HIS A 49 -6.02 -13.08 5.83
N HIS A 50 -5.62 -11.81 5.83
CA HIS A 50 -5.98 -10.84 4.79
C HIS A 50 -4.90 -9.76 4.64
N SER A 51 -4.83 -9.20 3.46
CA SER A 51 -4.05 -7.99 3.12
C SER A 51 -4.90 -6.93 2.40
N LEU A 52 -6.10 -7.30 1.94
CA LEU A 52 -7.09 -6.37 1.43
C LEU A 52 -8.45 -6.67 2.04
N VAL A 53 -9.15 -5.65 2.52
CA VAL A 53 -10.53 -5.75 2.99
C VAL A 53 -11.38 -4.80 2.16
N LEU A 54 -12.49 -5.29 1.66
CA LEU A 54 -13.50 -4.48 0.98
C LEU A 54 -14.68 -4.29 1.93
N THR A 55 -15.07 -3.05 2.17
CA THR A 55 -16.19 -2.69 3.05
C THR A 55 -17.25 -1.95 2.26
N LEU A 56 -18.49 -2.42 2.36
CA LEU A 56 -19.65 -1.80 1.71
C LEU A 56 -19.95 -0.44 2.33
N GLU A 57 -19.72 0.62 1.57
CA GLU A 57 -19.96 2.01 1.96
C GLU A 57 -20.48 2.81 0.75
N PRO A 58 -21.22 3.91 0.93
CA PRO A 58 -21.79 4.67 -0.18
C PRO A 58 -20.76 5.25 -1.17
N THR A 59 -19.51 5.43 -0.74
CA THR A 59 -18.41 6.01 -1.54
C THR A 59 -17.23 5.06 -1.58
N HIS A 60 -16.41 5.15 -2.63
CA HIS A 60 -15.11 4.47 -2.67
C HIS A 60 -14.05 5.25 -1.90
N GLY A 61 -12.90 4.63 -1.65
CA GLY A 61 -11.74 5.25 -1.02
C GLY A 61 -11.13 4.42 0.09
N LEU A 62 -10.14 5.00 0.75
CA LEU A 62 -9.45 4.39 1.88
C LEU A 62 -10.30 4.50 3.15
N ASN A 63 -10.49 3.37 3.84
CA ASN A 63 -11.03 3.37 5.20
C ASN A 63 -9.86 3.46 6.21
N HIS A 64 -8.94 2.50 6.16
CA HIS A 64 -7.68 2.54 6.89
C HIS A 64 -6.63 1.64 6.22
N PHE A 65 -5.40 1.74 6.70
CA PHE A 65 -4.32 0.82 6.35
C PHE A 65 -3.51 0.46 7.58
N GLY A 66 -2.83 -0.68 7.55
CA GLY A 66 -2.10 -1.18 8.70
C GLY A 66 -0.69 -1.66 8.38
N PHE A 67 0.20 -1.49 9.36
CA PHE A 67 1.56 -2.03 9.35
C PHE A 67 1.70 -3.10 10.44
N LYS A 68 2.46 -4.13 10.12
CA LYS A 68 2.74 -5.24 11.04
C LYS A 68 3.87 -4.87 11.99
N VAL A 69 3.70 -5.19 13.28
CA VAL A 69 4.78 -5.11 14.27
C VAL A 69 5.30 -6.50 14.65
N THR A 70 6.51 -6.53 15.21
CA THR A 70 7.21 -7.77 15.58
C THR A 70 6.55 -8.46 16.76
N ASP A 71 6.32 -7.72 17.85
CA ASP A 71 5.84 -8.22 19.13
C ASP A 71 4.62 -7.44 19.64
N ALA A 72 3.83 -8.06 20.52
CA ALA A 72 2.71 -7.37 21.17
C ALA A 72 3.17 -6.17 22.02
N ALA A 73 4.35 -6.24 22.61
CA ALA A 73 4.93 -5.14 23.39
C ALA A 73 5.26 -3.90 22.52
N ASP A 74 5.45 -4.07 21.22
CA ASP A 74 5.61 -2.95 20.29
C ASP A 74 4.35 -2.10 20.21
N LEU A 75 3.15 -2.71 20.32
CA LEU A 75 1.90 -1.97 20.37
C LEU A 75 1.84 -1.03 21.59
N ASP A 76 2.27 -1.52 22.76
CA ASP A 76 2.32 -0.71 23.99
C ASP A 76 3.31 0.45 23.84
N HIS A 77 4.49 0.18 23.28
CA HIS A 77 5.52 1.17 23.01
C HIS A 77 5.03 2.31 22.10
N TYR A 78 4.44 1.96 20.95
CA TYR A 78 3.95 2.96 20.01
C TYR A 78 2.70 3.68 20.53
N GLN A 79 1.83 3.01 21.26
CA GLN A 79 0.68 3.64 21.90
C GLN A 79 1.14 4.72 22.88
N GLU A 80 2.07 4.42 23.81
CA GLU A 80 2.61 5.39 24.76
C GLU A 80 3.27 6.58 24.06
N ARG A 81 4.05 6.32 23.00
CA ARG A 81 4.75 7.35 22.22
C ARG A 81 3.76 8.29 21.50
N LEU A 82 2.73 7.75 20.87
CA LEU A 82 1.69 8.50 20.19
C LEU A 82 0.83 9.32 21.17
N GLU A 83 0.39 8.73 22.28
CA GLU A 83 -0.39 9.40 23.32
C GLU A 83 0.41 10.53 23.98
N THR A 84 1.73 10.34 24.20
CA THR A 84 2.64 11.39 24.70
C THR A 84 2.74 12.56 23.72
N ALA A 85 2.65 12.29 22.41
CA ALA A 85 2.60 13.31 21.37
C ALA A 85 1.19 13.93 21.21
N GLY A 86 0.21 13.54 22.03
CA GLY A 86 -1.16 14.08 22.01
C GLY A 86 -2.07 13.44 20.96
N VAL A 87 -1.65 12.32 20.35
CA VAL A 87 -2.44 11.59 19.37
C VAL A 87 -3.46 10.70 20.08
N VAL A 88 -4.71 10.72 19.62
CA VAL A 88 -5.76 9.83 20.13
C VAL A 88 -5.56 8.43 19.55
N VAL A 89 -5.33 7.45 20.41
CA VAL A 89 -5.12 6.05 20.01
C VAL A 89 -6.30 5.20 20.46
N LYS A 90 -6.83 4.39 19.57
CA LYS A 90 -7.84 3.35 19.87
C LYS A 90 -7.17 1.99 19.82
N ARG A 91 -7.48 1.12 20.79
CA ARG A 91 -6.96 -0.25 20.83
C ARG A 91 -8.09 -1.25 20.64
N TYR A 92 -7.82 -2.28 19.86
CA TYR A 92 -8.74 -3.39 19.59
C TYR A 92 -8.07 -4.69 19.96
N ALA A 93 -8.78 -5.56 20.68
CA ALA A 93 -8.32 -6.91 20.94
C ALA A 93 -8.31 -7.77 19.66
N ALA A 94 -7.53 -8.83 19.66
CA ALA A 94 -7.50 -9.77 18.54
C ALA A 94 -8.90 -10.29 18.21
N GLY A 95 -9.32 -10.19 16.94
CA GLY A 95 -10.64 -10.58 16.45
C GLY A 95 -11.76 -9.58 16.72
N GLU A 96 -11.54 -8.52 17.49
CA GLU A 96 -12.57 -7.51 17.81
C GLU A 96 -13.00 -6.73 16.57
N TRP A 97 -12.04 -6.30 15.75
CA TRP A 97 -12.33 -5.58 14.52
C TRP A 97 -12.92 -6.49 13.43
N GLY A 98 -12.45 -7.74 13.31
CA GLY A 98 -12.93 -8.69 12.31
C GLY A 98 -12.24 -10.05 12.38
N PRO A 99 -12.71 -11.02 11.57
CA PRO A 99 -12.15 -12.37 11.57
C PRO A 99 -10.67 -12.35 11.16
N GLY A 100 -9.86 -13.10 11.91
CA GLY A 100 -8.43 -13.24 11.64
C GLY A 100 -7.57 -12.00 11.89
N HIS A 101 -8.17 -10.87 12.29
CA HIS A 101 -7.44 -9.65 12.61
C HIS A 101 -6.74 -9.79 13.96
N GLY A 102 -5.49 -9.29 14.03
CA GLY A 102 -4.68 -9.32 15.24
C GLY A 102 -5.06 -8.25 16.26
N GLU A 103 -4.36 -8.22 17.38
CA GLU A 103 -4.42 -7.09 18.31
C GLU A 103 -3.84 -5.84 17.62
N THR A 104 -4.51 -4.69 17.81
CA THR A 104 -4.22 -3.50 16.99
C THR A 104 -4.36 -2.21 17.78
N ILE A 105 -3.53 -1.23 17.44
CA ILE A 105 -3.74 0.18 17.77
C ILE A 105 -4.03 0.96 16.50
N ARG A 106 -5.03 1.85 16.54
CA ARG A 106 -5.45 2.70 15.40
C ARG A 106 -5.42 4.16 15.79
N PHE A 107 -4.92 5.00 14.90
CA PHE A 107 -4.77 6.43 15.08
C PHE A 107 -4.80 7.15 13.72
N ALA A 108 -5.11 8.45 13.74
CA ALA A 108 -5.09 9.26 12.53
C ALA A 108 -3.69 9.86 12.29
N LEU A 109 -3.25 9.86 11.04
CA LEU A 109 -2.12 10.68 10.59
C LEU A 109 -2.51 12.18 10.61
N PRO A 110 -1.54 13.12 10.63
CA PRO A 110 -1.84 14.56 10.55
C PRO A 110 -2.69 14.95 9.33
N SER A 111 -2.61 14.20 8.25
CA SER A 111 -3.44 14.36 7.05
C SER A 111 -4.79 13.63 7.10
N GLY A 112 -5.13 13.01 8.23
CA GLY A 112 -6.45 12.45 8.50
C GLY A 112 -6.69 11.00 8.08
N GLN A 113 -5.78 10.35 7.39
CA GLN A 113 -5.90 8.91 7.10
C GLN A 113 -5.74 8.10 8.40
N GLU A 114 -6.61 7.11 8.60
CA GLU A 114 -6.52 6.18 9.72
C GLU A 114 -5.43 5.13 9.44
N MET A 115 -4.46 5.03 10.34
CA MET A 115 -3.37 4.05 10.30
C MET A 115 -3.47 3.09 11.48
N GLU A 116 -3.08 1.84 11.24
CA GLU A 116 -2.98 0.82 12.28
C GLU A 116 -1.56 0.26 12.44
N LEU A 117 -1.22 -0.11 13.65
CA LEU A 117 -0.16 -1.07 13.93
C LEU A 117 -0.81 -2.35 14.45
N VAL A 118 -0.49 -3.49 13.84
CA VAL A 118 -1.14 -4.77 14.11
C VAL A 118 -0.13 -5.86 14.47
N HIS A 119 -0.45 -6.62 15.53
CA HIS A 119 0.29 -7.82 15.93
C HIS A 119 -0.62 -9.05 15.89
N GLY A 120 -0.05 -10.21 15.52
CA GLY A 120 -0.72 -11.49 15.67
C GLY A 120 -1.87 -11.75 14.71
N MET A 121 -1.80 -11.23 13.46
CA MET A 121 -2.74 -11.65 12.40
C MET A 121 -2.79 -13.17 12.31
N GLN A 122 -3.99 -13.73 12.23
CA GLN A 122 -4.18 -15.18 12.08
C GLN A 122 -3.41 -15.70 10.87
N GLN A 123 -2.67 -16.78 11.06
CA GLN A 123 -1.95 -17.43 9.97
C GLN A 123 -2.85 -18.50 9.33
N VAL A 124 -3.15 -18.35 8.06
CA VAL A 124 -3.96 -19.30 7.26
C VAL A 124 -3.12 -20.05 6.22
N GLY A 125 -1.83 -19.70 6.14
CA GLY A 125 -0.89 -20.25 5.14
C GLY A 125 -1.04 -19.64 3.77
N ASN A 126 -0.06 -19.88 2.90
CA ASN A 126 -0.13 -19.59 1.48
C ASN A 126 -0.67 -20.81 0.70
N LEU A 127 -0.68 -20.76 -0.62
CA LEU A 127 -1.15 -21.87 -1.46
C LEU A 127 -0.11 -23.00 -1.64
N LEU A 128 0.99 -22.97 -0.92
CA LEU A 128 2.08 -23.94 -1.05
C LEU A 128 2.14 -24.89 0.15
N PRO A 129 2.53 -26.16 -0.05
CA PRO A 129 2.78 -27.07 1.08
C PRO A 129 4.00 -26.58 1.89
N GLN A 130 3.98 -26.83 3.21
CA GLN A 130 5.08 -26.44 4.09
C GLN A 130 6.35 -27.31 3.90
N THR A 131 6.22 -28.48 3.25
CA THR A 131 7.34 -29.38 3.01
C THR A 131 7.55 -29.57 1.52
N ASN A 132 8.78 -29.30 1.06
CA ASN A 132 9.19 -29.41 -0.35
C ASN A 132 8.25 -28.66 -1.31
N PRO A 133 7.94 -27.38 -1.08
CA PRO A 133 7.03 -26.62 -1.93
C PRO A 133 7.60 -26.47 -3.35
N PRO A 134 6.75 -26.48 -4.36
CA PRO A 134 7.14 -25.97 -5.66
C PRO A 134 7.35 -24.45 -5.57
N PRO A 135 8.08 -23.81 -6.52
CA PRO A 135 8.32 -22.36 -6.47
C PRO A 135 7.06 -21.52 -6.71
N ARG A 136 6.01 -22.11 -7.27
CA ARG A 136 4.74 -21.44 -7.56
C ARG A 136 3.59 -22.46 -7.56
N PRO A 137 2.41 -22.10 -7.01
CA PRO A 137 1.25 -22.99 -7.08
C PRO A 137 0.69 -23.06 -8.50
N MET A 138 0.01 -24.15 -8.81
CA MET A 138 -0.75 -24.31 -10.05
C MET A 138 -2.14 -23.68 -9.92
N GLY A 139 -2.70 -23.20 -11.05
CA GLY A 139 -4.09 -22.74 -11.10
C GLY A 139 -4.32 -21.32 -10.61
N LEU A 140 -3.29 -20.49 -10.51
CA LEU A 140 -3.45 -19.07 -10.26
C LEU A 140 -4.25 -18.41 -11.40
N VAL A 141 -5.13 -17.48 -11.04
CA VAL A 141 -5.99 -16.74 -11.97
C VAL A 141 -5.66 -15.25 -11.96
N GLY A 142 -6.02 -14.53 -13.01
CA GLY A 142 -5.77 -13.10 -13.11
C GLY A 142 -4.29 -12.74 -13.10
N MET A 143 -3.95 -11.62 -12.47
CA MET A 143 -2.57 -11.13 -12.32
C MET A 143 -1.79 -11.91 -11.28
N ALA A 144 -2.47 -12.42 -10.26
CA ALA A 144 -1.97 -13.26 -9.17
C ALA A 144 -0.70 -12.72 -8.48
N PRO A 145 -0.74 -11.51 -7.90
CA PRO A 145 0.39 -10.97 -7.16
C PRO A 145 0.70 -11.81 -5.91
N PRO A 146 1.99 -12.04 -5.57
CA PRO A 146 2.34 -12.79 -4.38
C PRO A 146 2.07 -12.04 -3.08
N ARG A 147 2.12 -10.69 -3.06
CA ARG A 147 1.92 -9.90 -1.83
C ARG A 147 1.48 -8.46 -2.08
N LEU A 148 0.86 -7.86 -1.08
CA LEU A 148 0.71 -6.41 -0.96
C LEU A 148 2.10 -5.79 -0.76
N ASP A 149 2.35 -4.60 -1.34
CA ASP A 149 3.68 -4.00 -1.34
C ASP A 149 3.77 -2.67 -0.59
N HIS A 150 3.07 -1.65 -1.04
CA HIS A 150 3.11 -0.31 -0.48
C HIS A 150 1.80 0.47 -0.65
N ILE A 151 1.74 1.63 0.02
CA ILE A 151 0.63 2.58 -0.09
C ILE A 151 1.15 3.99 -0.40
N PHE A 152 0.42 4.75 -1.21
CA PHE A 152 0.71 6.13 -1.55
C PHE A 152 -0.48 7.03 -1.20
N LEU A 153 -0.26 8.01 -0.34
CA LEU A 153 -1.28 8.89 0.22
C LEU A 153 -1.11 10.32 -0.27
N THR A 154 -2.18 11.12 -0.19
CA THR A 154 -2.12 12.55 -0.41
C THR A 154 -2.18 13.32 0.91
N ALA A 155 -1.48 14.45 0.97
CA ALA A 155 -1.48 15.36 2.12
C ALA A 155 -1.27 16.80 1.65
N GLU A 156 -1.97 17.76 2.27
CA GLU A 156 -1.72 19.19 2.03
C GLU A 156 -0.33 19.60 2.53
N GLU A 157 0.08 19.05 3.69
CA GLU A 157 1.35 19.33 4.36
C GLU A 157 2.22 18.06 4.42
N VAL A 158 2.88 17.72 3.31
CA VAL A 158 3.73 16.51 3.19
C VAL A 158 4.83 16.50 4.25
N ASP A 159 5.46 17.66 4.52
CA ASP A 159 6.49 17.79 5.55
C ASP A 159 6.01 17.36 6.93
N THR A 160 4.80 17.76 7.32
CA THR A 160 4.21 17.45 8.63
C THR A 160 3.96 15.94 8.78
N VAL A 161 3.41 15.30 7.76
CA VAL A 161 3.16 13.85 7.79
C VAL A 161 4.47 13.06 7.75
N THR A 162 5.43 13.50 6.94
CA THR A 162 6.77 12.90 6.88
C THR A 162 7.47 12.94 8.24
N ALA A 163 7.47 14.11 8.90
CA ALA A 163 8.05 14.27 10.23
C ALA A 163 7.35 13.35 11.26
N PHE A 164 6.01 13.28 11.22
CA PHE A 164 5.24 12.40 12.11
C PHE A 164 5.64 10.92 11.94
N LEU A 165 5.75 10.43 10.72
CA LEU A 165 6.15 9.04 10.45
C LEU A 165 7.57 8.75 10.94
N ILE A 166 8.50 9.69 10.76
CA ILE A 166 9.89 9.53 11.22
C ILE A 166 10.00 9.61 12.74
N GLU A 167 9.39 10.64 13.36
CA GLU A 167 9.55 10.92 14.77
C GLU A 167 8.78 9.95 15.67
N HIS A 168 7.62 9.46 15.24
CA HIS A 168 6.73 8.65 16.07
C HIS A 168 6.64 7.17 15.66
N LEU A 169 7.00 6.82 14.42
CA LEU A 169 6.80 5.47 13.88
C LEU A 169 8.07 4.85 13.28
N ASP A 170 9.24 5.46 13.52
CA ASP A 170 10.56 4.96 13.12
C ASP A 170 10.72 4.71 11.60
N PHE A 171 9.89 5.36 10.76
CA PHE A 171 10.10 5.33 9.32
C PHE A 171 11.36 6.09 8.93
N ARG A 172 11.99 5.69 7.84
CA ARG A 172 13.14 6.38 7.24
C ARG A 172 12.78 6.89 5.87
N MET A 173 13.09 8.14 5.59
CA MET A 173 12.93 8.72 4.27
C MET A 173 14.03 8.21 3.33
N THR A 174 13.64 7.66 2.19
CA THR A 174 14.55 7.13 1.16
C THR A 174 14.74 8.11 0.01
N GLU A 175 13.67 8.77 -0.39
CA GLU A 175 13.67 9.75 -1.48
C GLU A 175 12.70 10.89 -1.20
N GLN A 176 12.93 12.03 -1.86
CA GLN A 176 12.04 13.18 -1.85
C GLN A 176 12.07 13.96 -3.16
N VAL A 177 10.98 14.66 -3.46
CA VAL A 177 10.93 15.73 -4.47
C VAL A 177 10.82 17.04 -3.73
N LEU A 178 11.76 17.98 -3.96
CA LEU A 178 11.76 19.30 -3.37
C LEU A 178 11.30 20.35 -4.38
N GLY A 179 10.39 21.21 -3.94
CA GLY A 179 10.04 22.45 -4.63
C GLY A 179 11.16 23.49 -4.50
N ASP A 180 11.08 24.53 -5.32
CA ASP A 180 12.10 25.61 -5.37
C ASP A 180 12.22 26.39 -4.04
N ASP A 181 11.19 26.41 -3.22
CA ASP A 181 11.16 27.00 -1.87
C ASP A 181 11.59 26.03 -0.75
N GLY A 182 11.94 24.80 -1.12
CA GLY A 182 12.44 23.77 -0.21
C GLY A 182 11.38 22.94 0.51
N PHE A 183 10.07 23.16 0.26
CA PHE A 183 9.04 22.26 0.78
C PHE A 183 9.03 20.91 0.02
N LYS A 184 8.57 19.85 0.69
CA LYS A 184 8.48 18.53 0.06
C LYS A 184 7.20 18.39 -0.76
N ILE A 185 7.34 18.24 -2.07
CA ILE A 185 6.23 17.92 -2.97
C ILE A 185 5.82 16.46 -2.81
N ALA A 186 6.80 15.56 -2.68
CA ALA A 186 6.58 14.14 -2.46
C ALA A 186 7.72 13.53 -1.63
N THR A 187 7.41 12.46 -0.88
CA THR A 187 8.37 11.68 -0.10
C THR A 187 8.08 10.20 -0.19
N TRP A 188 9.14 9.38 -0.13
CA TRP A 188 9.09 7.93 -0.02
C TRP A 188 9.77 7.52 1.27
N LEU A 189 9.10 6.70 2.07
CA LEU A 189 9.61 6.24 3.37
C LEU A 189 9.48 4.73 3.49
N GLU A 190 10.38 4.14 4.25
CA GLU A 190 10.45 2.70 4.44
C GLU A 190 10.64 2.30 5.92
N VAL A 191 10.28 1.06 6.23
CA VAL A 191 10.59 0.33 7.45
C VAL A 191 11.11 -1.08 7.16
N SER A 192 11.04 -1.53 5.91
CA SER A 192 11.33 -2.91 5.48
C SER A 192 12.64 -3.06 4.69
N HIS A 193 13.46 -2.00 4.62
CA HIS A 193 14.67 -1.90 3.79
C HIS A 193 14.42 -1.98 2.28
N THR A 194 13.18 -1.86 1.83
CA THR A 194 12.83 -1.66 0.42
C THR A 194 12.88 -0.18 0.08
N SER A 195 12.76 0.16 -1.20
CA SER A 195 12.78 1.57 -1.63
C SER A 195 11.69 2.41 -0.97
N HIS A 196 10.55 1.81 -0.61
CA HIS A 196 9.49 2.44 0.18
C HIS A 196 8.43 1.43 0.60
N ASP A 197 7.75 1.70 1.70
CA ASP A 197 6.54 1.03 2.18
C ASP A 197 5.34 1.99 2.20
N ILE A 198 5.62 3.29 2.35
CA ILE A 198 4.65 4.38 2.28
C ILE A 198 5.23 5.54 1.50
N ALA A 199 4.40 6.20 0.70
CA ALA A 199 4.78 7.43 0.03
C ALA A 199 3.68 8.50 0.19
N LEU A 200 4.08 9.76 0.08
CA LEU A 200 3.23 10.95 0.22
C LEU A 200 3.43 11.87 -0.97
N ILE A 201 2.36 12.51 -1.42
CA ILE A 201 2.43 13.58 -2.40
C ILE A 201 1.47 14.71 -2.02
N THR A 202 1.81 15.95 -2.38
CA THR A 202 0.94 17.11 -2.18
C THR A 202 -0.41 16.89 -2.86
N GLY A 203 -1.48 17.05 -2.09
CA GLY A 203 -2.86 16.88 -2.53
C GLY A 203 -3.82 17.02 -1.35
N PRO A 204 -5.12 16.80 -1.53
CA PRO A 204 -6.09 16.90 -0.44
C PRO A 204 -5.77 15.96 0.70
N ASN A 205 -6.05 16.41 1.92
CA ASN A 205 -5.95 15.57 3.12
C ASN A 205 -6.95 14.41 3.07
N GLY A 206 -6.56 13.25 3.64
CA GLY A 206 -7.39 12.06 3.74
C GLY A 206 -7.43 11.18 2.48
N GLY A 207 -6.79 11.59 1.37
CA GLY A 207 -6.87 10.88 0.11
C GLY A 207 -5.92 9.67 0.02
N LEU A 208 -6.37 8.66 -0.73
CA LEU A 208 -5.57 7.55 -1.23
C LEU A 208 -5.19 7.85 -2.68
N HIS A 209 -3.89 7.97 -2.96
CA HIS A 209 -3.44 8.08 -4.34
C HIS A 209 -3.48 6.71 -5.04
N HIS A 210 -2.84 5.72 -4.45
CA HIS A 210 -2.89 4.31 -4.87
C HIS A 210 -2.37 3.37 -3.78
N PHE A 211 -2.53 2.09 -4.03
CA PHE A 211 -1.79 1.04 -3.33
C PHE A 211 -1.29 0.01 -4.35
N ALA A 212 -0.22 -0.67 -4.00
CA ALA A 212 0.50 -1.54 -4.91
C ALA A 212 0.56 -2.98 -4.46
N PHE A 213 0.50 -3.87 -5.43
CA PHE A 213 0.83 -5.27 -5.30
C PHE A 213 2.19 -5.56 -5.94
N TRP A 214 3.01 -6.33 -5.26
CA TRP A 214 4.28 -6.80 -5.80
C TRP A 214 4.08 -7.87 -6.87
N VAL A 215 4.91 -7.81 -7.93
CA VAL A 215 5.10 -8.89 -8.91
C VAL A 215 6.59 -9.12 -9.13
N ASP A 216 6.98 -10.32 -9.59
CA ASP A 216 8.38 -10.75 -9.59
C ASP A 216 9.25 -10.05 -10.65
N GLY A 217 8.66 -9.51 -11.71
CA GLY A 217 9.44 -8.85 -12.74
C GLY A 217 8.65 -8.20 -13.87
N TRP A 218 9.38 -7.61 -14.82
CA TRP A 218 8.82 -6.91 -15.97
C TRP A 218 7.83 -7.73 -16.79
N ASN A 219 8.08 -9.03 -16.93
CA ASN A 219 7.18 -9.90 -17.68
C ASN A 219 5.81 -10.04 -17.01
N ASP A 220 5.76 -9.94 -15.68
CA ASP A 220 4.49 -10.01 -14.95
C ASP A 220 3.70 -8.71 -15.10
N LEU A 221 4.37 -7.54 -15.19
CA LEU A 221 3.71 -6.28 -15.55
C LEU A 221 3.08 -6.34 -16.95
N ARG A 222 3.78 -6.90 -17.92
CA ARG A 222 3.23 -7.12 -19.24
C ARG A 222 2.02 -8.06 -19.20
N THR A 223 2.12 -9.16 -18.46
CA THR A 223 1.00 -10.10 -18.28
C THR A 223 -0.18 -9.42 -17.59
N ALA A 224 0.07 -8.59 -16.59
CA ALA A 224 -0.98 -7.81 -15.93
C ALA A 224 -1.67 -6.83 -16.88
N ALA A 225 -0.93 -6.19 -17.80
CA ALA A 225 -1.52 -5.35 -18.84
C ALA A 225 -2.39 -6.15 -19.82
N ASP A 226 -1.95 -7.37 -20.20
CA ASP A 226 -2.75 -8.29 -21.04
C ASP A 226 -4.04 -8.72 -20.31
N VAL A 227 -3.98 -8.99 -19.00
CA VAL A 227 -5.16 -9.29 -18.15
C VAL A 227 -6.11 -8.10 -18.09
N CYS A 228 -5.60 -6.87 -17.87
CA CYS A 228 -6.41 -5.66 -17.93
C CYS A 228 -7.16 -5.55 -19.27
N ALA A 229 -6.46 -5.72 -20.37
CA ALA A 229 -7.05 -5.63 -21.71
C ALA A 229 -8.11 -6.71 -21.95
N TYR A 230 -7.84 -7.94 -21.52
CA TYR A 230 -8.77 -9.06 -21.63
C TYR A 230 -10.09 -8.82 -20.88
N HIS A 231 -10.02 -8.25 -19.69
CA HIS A 231 -11.18 -7.95 -18.83
C HIS A 231 -11.77 -6.55 -19.07
N GLY A 232 -11.24 -5.78 -20.01
CA GLY A 232 -11.72 -4.41 -20.29
C GLY A 232 -11.43 -3.40 -19.16
N VAL A 233 -10.42 -3.66 -18.33
CA VAL A 233 -9.98 -2.75 -17.27
C VAL A 233 -9.21 -1.59 -17.88
N SER A 234 -9.55 -0.37 -17.46
CA SER A 234 -8.90 0.85 -17.94
C SER A 234 -7.49 1.00 -17.35
N ILE A 235 -6.48 0.86 -18.19
CA ILE A 235 -5.10 1.17 -17.84
C ILE A 235 -4.92 2.69 -17.86
N GLU A 236 -4.44 3.26 -16.77
CA GLU A 236 -4.08 4.69 -16.68
C GLU A 236 -2.65 4.92 -17.23
N THR A 237 -1.71 4.08 -16.80
CA THR A 237 -0.32 4.14 -17.25
C THR A 237 0.15 2.74 -17.62
N ASN A 238 0.56 2.58 -18.88
CA ASN A 238 1.13 1.32 -19.38
C ASN A 238 2.39 0.92 -18.59
N PRO A 239 2.83 -0.35 -18.68
CA PRO A 239 4.09 -0.76 -18.09
C PRO A 239 5.22 0.23 -18.35
N THR A 240 5.75 0.82 -17.29
CA THR A 240 6.78 1.88 -17.35
C THR A 240 7.75 1.79 -16.17
N ARG A 241 8.59 2.79 -16.02
CA ARG A 241 9.61 2.83 -14.97
C ARG A 241 9.63 4.17 -14.26
N HIS A 242 9.77 4.14 -12.93
CA HIS A 242 10.11 5.29 -12.13
C HIS A 242 11.61 5.59 -12.14
N GLY A 243 11.97 6.86 -12.04
CA GLY A 243 13.30 7.29 -11.65
C GLY A 243 13.47 7.16 -10.14
N ALA A 244 12.54 7.75 -9.37
CA ALA A 244 12.39 7.51 -7.95
C ALA A 244 12.10 6.03 -7.70
N THR A 245 12.59 5.50 -6.57
CA THR A 245 12.48 4.09 -6.18
C THR A 245 13.10 3.08 -7.16
N ARG A 246 13.47 3.48 -8.38
CA ARG A 246 13.90 2.61 -9.50
C ARG A 246 12.89 1.52 -9.83
N GLY A 247 11.63 1.71 -9.41
CA GLY A 247 10.54 0.79 -9.61
C GLY A 247 10.11 0.65 -11.07
N GLN A 248 9.39 -0.40 -11.35
CA GLN A 248 8.70 -0.65 -12.61
C GLN A 248 7.23 -0.88 -12.27
N CYS A 249 6.32 -0.31 -13.01
CA CYS A 249 4.92 -0.24 -12.61
C CYS A 249 3.93 -0.32 -13.77
N LEU A 250 2.69 -0.57 -13.41
CA LEU A 250 1.48 -0.49 -14.25
C LEU A 250 0.36 0.07 -13.35
N TYR A 251 -0.28 1.18 -13.76
CA TYR A 251 -1.41 1.78 -13.03
C TYR A 251 -2.74 1.53 -13.73
N PHE A 252 -3.75 1.16 -12.96
CA PHE A 252 -5.11 0.90 -13.44
C PHE A 252 -6.12 1.15 -12.31
N PHE A 253 -7.40 1.26 -12.67
CA PHE A 253 -8.45 1.50 -11.69
C PHE A 253 -9.28 0.24 -11.48
N ASP A 254 -9.71 0.03 -10.23
CA ASP A 254 -10.78 -0.89 -9.94
C ASP A 254 -12.13 -0.35 -10.49
N PRO A 255 -13.17 -1.18 -10.58
CA PRO A 255 -14.43 -0.75 -11.20
C PRO A 255 -15.17 0.36 -10.44
N VAL A 256 -14.76 0.67 -9.20
CA VAL A 256 -15.38 1.70 -8.38
C VAL A 256 -14.54 2.98 -8.24
N GLY A 257 -13.30 2.98 -8.73
CA GLY A 257 -12.47 4.17 -8.86
C GLY A 257 -11.23 4.22 -7.97
N ASN A 258 -10.90 3.17 -7.21
CA ASN A 258 -9.63 3.12 -6.49
C ASN A 258 -8.47 2.78 -7.44
N ARG A 259 -7.38 3.54 -7.36
CA ARG A 259 -6.20 3.28 -8.19
C ARG A 259 -5.37 2.16 -7.62
N ASN A 260 -5.08 1.16 -8.45
CA ASN A 260 -4.22 0.03 -8.16
C ASN A 260 -2.90 0.15 -8.93
N GLU A 261 -1.86 -0.45 -8.40
CA GLU A 261 -0.57 -0.59 -9.06
C GLU A 261 -0.10 -2.04 -9.01
N MET A 262 0.46 -2.54 -10.12
CA MET A 262 1.40 -3.66 -10.08
C MET A 262 2.82 -3.09 -10.10
N PHE A 263 3.64 -3.50 -9.14
CA PHE A 263 4.96 -2.95 -8.89
C PHE A 263 6.03 -4.04 -8.82
N THR A 264 7.20 -3.76 -9.33
CA THR A 264 8.39 -4.60 -9.20
C THR A 264 9.67 -3.75 -9.25
N GLY A 265 10.81 -4.34 -8.92
CA GLY A 265 12.08 -3.62 -8.89
C GLY A 265 12.34 -2.94 -7.55
N GLY A 266 12.69 -1.67 -7.59
CA GLY A 266 13.19 -1.00 -6.40
C GLY A 266 14.68 -1.24 -6.18
N TYR A 267 15.15 -0.85 -5.01
CA TYR A 267 16.53 -1.09 -4.56
C TYR A 267 16.52 -1.40 -3.06
N TRP A 268 17.58 -2.03 -2.61
CA TRP A 268 17.78 -2.27 -1.19
C TRP A 268 18.33 -1.01 -0.54
N VAL A 269 17.68 -0.55 0.51
CA VAL A 269 18.07 0.67 1.23
C VAL A 269 19.20 0.37 2.21
N ASP A 270 20.31 1.10 2.05
CA ASP A 270 21.35 1.13 3.06
C ASP A 270 20.91 2.05 4.21
N PRO A 271 20.86 1.55 5.45
CA PRO A 271 20.42 2.34 6.60
C PRO A 271 21.19 3.65 6.83
N ASP A 272 22.42 3.71 6.37
CA ASP A 272 23.31 4.85 6.54
C ASP A 272 23.30 5.81 5.32
N ALA A 273 22.51 5.49 4.28
CA ALA A 273 22.43 6.34 3.10
C ALA A 273 21.60 7.59 3.33
N GLU A 274 22.07 8.71 2.80
CA GLU A 274 21.28 9.94 2.73
C GLU A 274 20.12 9.80 1.74
N PRO A 275 18.98 10.43 1.98
CA PRO A 275 17.84 10.38 1.06
C PRO A 275 18.19 10.95 -0.33
N ILE A 276 17.72 10.28 -1.38
CA ILE A 276 17.86 10.77 -2.75
C ILE A 276 16.90 11.96 -2.95
N THR A 277 17.43 13.04 -3.49
CA THR A 277 16.63 14.25 -3.76
C THR A 277 16.45 14.48 -5.25
N TRP A 278 15.19 14.62 -5.66
CA TRP A 278 14.74 15.08 -6.96
C TRP A 278 14.30 16.54 -6.86
N THR A 279 14.59 17.34 -7.89
CA THR A 279 14.07 18.69 -7.97
C THR A 279 12.67 18.70 -8.60
N GLU A 280 11.87 19.73 -8.35
CA GLU A 280 10.58 19.92 -8.98
C GLU A 280 10.67 19.86 -10.52
N ALA A 281 11.71 20.45 -11.11
CA ALA A 281 11.97 20.41 -12.54
C ALA A 281 12.16 18.99 -13.11
N GLU A 282 12.66 18.06 -12.29
CA GLU A 282 12.88 16.64 -12.66
C GLU A 282 11.77 15.70 -12.13
N MET A 283 10.70 16.23 -11.56
CA MET A 283 9.57 15.43 -11.04
C MET A 283 8.99 14.51 -12.12
N GLY A 284 8.93 14.96 -13.37
CA GLY A 284 8.51 14.13 -14.49
C GLY A 284 9.33 12.85 -14.62
N ARG A 285 10.67 12.96 -14.52
CA ARG A 285 11.57 11.80 -14.56
C ARG A 285 11.55 10.99 -13.28
N ALA A 286 11.35 11.62 -12.13
CA ALA A 286 11.17 10.91 -10.87
C ALA A 286 9.99 9.95 -10.94
N LEU A 287 8.84 10.41 -11.45
CA LEU A 287 7.61 9.63 -11.51
C LEU A 287 7.51 8.74 -12.76
N PHE A 288 7.90 9.22 -13.94
CA PHE A 288 7.83 8.47 -15.21
C PHE A 288 9.12 8.68 -16.01
N TYR A 289 10.12 7.85 -15.73
CA TYR A 289 11.48 8.06 -16.22
C TYR A 289 11.59 8.06 -17.75
N TYR A 290 10.84 7.21 -18.43
CA TYR A 290 10.88 7.11 -19.89
C TYR A 290 10.24 8.30 -20.57
N ASP A 291 9.11 8.78 -20.07
CA ASP A 291 8.34 9.87 -20.66
C ASP A 291 8.86 11.25 -20.21
N GLY A 292 9.42 11.34 -19.01
CA GLY A 292 9.89 12.58 -18.39
C GLY A 292 8.79 13.60 -18.10
N VAL A 293 7.52 13.18 -18.18
CA VAL A 293 6.34 14.05 -18.01
C VAL A 293 5.31 13.35 -17.15
N VAL A 294 4.69 14.08 -16.24
CA VAL A 294 3.58 13.59 -15.41
C VAL A 294 2.25 13.92 -16.06
N ASN A 295 1.39 12.90 -16.19
CA ASN A 295 0.01 13.10 -16.59
C ASN A 295 -0.76 13.83 -15.48
N GLN A 296 -1.50 14.89 -15.82
CA GLN A 296 -2.31 15.65 -14.87
C GLN A 296 -3.31 14.76 -14.09
N LYS A 297 -3.92 13.79 -14.75
CA LYS A 297 -4.82 12.82 -14.09
C LYS A 297 -4.10 12.07 -12.98
N PHE A 298 -2.84 11.70 -13.16
CA PHE A 298 -2.05 11.01 -12.14
C PHE A 298 -1.90 11.86 -10.87
N LEU A 299 -1.74 13.17 -10.99
CA LEU A 299 -1.60 14.09 -9.86
C LEU A 299 -2.92 14.48 -9.19
N THR A 300 -4.05 14.42 -9.91
CA THR A 300 -5.31 15.01 -9.44
C THR A 300 -6.39 14.01 -9.06
N VAL A 301 -6.28 12.76 -9.50
CA VAL A 301 -7.24 11.70 -9.15
C VAL A 301 -6.75 10.95 -7.92
N HIS A 302 -7.57 10.94 -6.89
CA HIS A 302 -7.39 10.20 -5.62
C HIS A 302 -8.76 9.73 -5.12
N SER A 303 -8.78 8.79 -4.20
CA SER A 303 -9.99 8.21 -3.61
C SER A 303 -9.96 8.23 -2.08
#